data_757036ce2472be3007f2964fc239434c
#
_entry.id   757036ce2472be3007f2964fc239434c
#
_cell.length_a   1.000
_cell.length_b   1.000
_cell.length_c   1.000
_cell.angle_alpha   90.00
_cell.angle_beta   90.00
_cell.angle_gamma   90.00
#
_symmetry.space_group_name_H-M   'P 1'
#
loop_
_entity.id
_entity.type
_entity.pdbx_description
1 polymer ?
#
loop_
_entity_poly.entity_id
_entity_poly.type
_entity_poly.pdbx_seq_one_letter_code
_entity_poly.pdbx_strand_id
1 'polypeptide(L)'
;MDKIRKRLSDSEAKLLNLELKILNSRGNPRYHINQEQWHTIQEARRNQPQSPSLNQSQEKHSVKNTSETSANDYKEEPFFLSAYCKETKSILSIEDFCKKYNQPFENLSSHKFLPYHYKEPSYNIVFKPQLAINEQLEDFNFDEIIQKYIKPLSYNKSIHQIDNSLIYTKDFDTLTITDVHIGMDSDADNNTMYVNEWNREELLKSADIVIQQTLKEQESSVLYVDDLGDLLDGMDGQTTRGGHALPQNMTNEECFDAALEFKLKILYGLVNNYDRIYFNNMCNDNHSGAFGYFVNEAFKKIAEIQFKDKVTVINHRKFINHYYVGRICFVISHGKDDKSLKFGFKPVLDFKGAEKIDQYCKQNGIYKNSDLVIFKKGDSHQALFDMCTSDDFYYFNYPAISPSSNWIKNNFKLGRRGFVNESFKGLKNYMKIHFIK
;
A
#
# COMPACT_ATOMS: atom_id res chain seq x y z
N MET A 1 -7.43 0.35 -47.56
CA MET A 1 -7.81 -0.78 -46.66
C MET A 1 -7.01 -0.64 -45.38
N ASP A 2 -7.66 -0.25 -44.31
CA ASP A 2 -6.99 -0.01 -43.01
C ASP A 2 -6.54 -1.30 -42.38
N LYS A 3 -5.22 -1.45 -42.18
CA LYS A 3 -4.64 -2.59 -41.50
C LYS A 3 -4.73 -2.40 -39.99
N ILE A 4 -5.39 -3.32 -39.31
CA ILE A 4 -5.53 -3.29 -37.86
C ILE A 4 -4.37 -4.07 -37.23
N ARG A 5 -3.72 -3.49 -36.21
CA ARG A 5 -2.63 -4.13 -35.48
C ARG A 5 -3.18 -4.90 -34.28
N LYS A 6 -3.09 -6.24 -34.30
CA LYS A 6 -3.65 -7.14 -33.26
C LYS A 6 -2.62 -8.12 -32.70
N ARG A 7 -2.86 -8.53 -31.45
CA ARG A 7 -2.16 -9.65 -30.82
C ARG A 7 -2.97 -10.92 -31.09
N LEU A 8 -2.34 -11.89 -31.71
CA LEU A 8 -2.90 -13.20 -32.01
C LEU A 8 -2.07 -14.28 -31.30
N SER A 9 -2.70 -15.40 -30.95
CA SER A 9 -1.98 -16.61 -30.55
C SER A 9 -1.32 -17.27 -31.76
N ASP A 10 -0.35 -18.16 -31.53
CA ASP A 10 0.34 -18.88 -32.63
C ASP A 10 -0.62 -19.71 -33.46
N SER A 11 -1.65 -20.30 -32.84
CA SER A 11 -2.69 -21.05 -33.56
C SER A 11 -3.56 -20.15 -34.46
N GLU A 12 -3.89 -18.95 -33.99
CA GLU A 12 -4.66 -17.98 -34.77
C GLU A 12 -3.85 -17.38 -35.93
N ALA A 13 -2.55 -17.15 -35.71
CA ALA A 13 -1.65 -16.70 -36.76
C ALA A 13 -1.48 -17.76 -37.84
N LYS A 14 -1.38 -19.06 -37.48
CA LYS A 14 -1.34 -20.19 -38.42
C LYS A 14 -2.64 -20.33 -39.19
N LEU A 15 -3.79 -20.14 -38.57
CA LEU A 15 -5.09 -20.19 -39.23
C LEU A 15 -5.20 -19.21 -40.40
N LEU A 16 -4.54 -18.06 -40.30
CA LEU A 16 -4.52 -17.03 -41.32
C LEU A 16 -3.28 -17.04 -42.21
N ASN A 17 -2.40 -18.03 -42.06
CA ASN A 17 -1.15 -18.14 -42.78
C ASN A 17 -0.29 -16.86 -42.73
N LEU A 18 -0.23 -16.24 -41.53
CA LEU A 18 0.45 -14.97 -41.32
C LEU A 18 1.93 -15.19 -40.95
N GLU A 19 2.81 -14.47 -41.62
CA GLU A 19 4.20 -14.36 -41.20
C GLU A 19 4.37 -13.30 -40.09
N LEU A 20 5.26 -13.58 -39.14
CA LEU A 20 5.60 -12.66 -38.07
C LEU A 20 6.28 -11.41 -38.62
N LYS A 21 5.61 -10.26 -38.53
CA LYS A 21 6.15 -9.02 -39.12
C LYS A 21 6.72 -8.03 -38.09
N ILE A 22 6.32 -8.10 -36.83
CA ILE A 22 6.74 -7.08 -35.81
C ILE A 22 6.74 -7.72 -34.42
N LEU A 23 7.81 -7.49 -33.66
CA LEU A 23 7.84 -7.64 -32.21
C LEU A 23 7.63 -6.27 -31.56
N ASN A 24 6.88 -6.21 -30.47
CA ASN A 24 6.82 -4.97 -29.68
C ASN A 24 8.08 -4.82 -28.82
N SER A 25 8.24 -3.71 -28.13
CA SER A 25 9.36 -3.41 -27.22
C SER A 25 9.57 -4.46 -26.10
N ARG A 26 8.59 -5.35 -25.87
CA ARG A 26 8.64 -6.45 -24.89
C ARG A 26 8.76 -7.82 -25.56
N GLY A 27 9.13 -7.89 -26.83
CA GLY A 27 9.29 -9.14 -27.58
C GLY A 27 8.00 -9.88 -27.93
N ASN A 28 6.81 -9.31 -27.69
CA ASN A 28 5.55 -9.97 -28.00
C ASN A 28 5.16 -9.79 -29.47
N PRO A 29 4.74 -10.86 -30.18
CA PRO A 29 4.39 -10.78 -31.59
C PRO A 29 3.13 -9.93 -31.82
N ARG A 30 3.15 -9.14 -32.90
CA ARG A 30 2.04 -8.35 -33.39
C ARG A 30 1.87 -8.58 -34.88
N TYR A 31 0.63 -8.74 -35.30
CA TYR A 31 0.26 -9.02 -36.68
C TYR A 31 -0.56 -7.86 -37.24
N HIS A 32 -0.31 -7.51 -38.50
CA HIS A 32 -1.12 -6.59 -39.27
C HIS A 32 -2.15 -7.39 -40.04
N ILE A 33 -3.40 -7.27 -39.67
CA ILE A 33 -4.53 -7.98 -40.29
C ILE A 33 -5.55 -6.99 -40.84
N ASN A 34 -6.28 -7.40 -41.86
CA ASN A 34 -7.42 -6.64 -42.35
C ASN A 34 -8.70 -6.98 -41.56
N GLN A 35 -9.79 -6.30 -41.87
CA GLN A 35 -11.05 -6.47 -41.14
C GLN A 35 -11.68 -7.87 -41.33
N GLU A 36 -11.51 -8.43 -42.51
CA GLU A 36 -12.01 -9.77 -42.87
C GLU A 36 -11.25 -10.86 -42.09
N GLN A 37 -9.92 -10.77 -42.05
CA GLN A 37 -9.05 -11.67 -41.28
C GLN A 37 -9.38 -11.58 -39.78
N TRP A 38 -9.70 -10.39 -39.27
CA TRP A 38 -10.14 -10.22 -37.91
C TRP A 38 -11.49 -10.90 -37.62
N HIS A 39 -12.42 -10.83 -38.56
CA HIS A 39 -13.73 -11.48 -38.45
C HIS A 39 -13.58 -13.01 -38.39
N THR A 40 -12.72 -13.61 -39.21
CA THR A 40 -12.39 -15.03 -39.19
C THR A 40 -11.83 -15.49 -37.83
N ILE A 41 -10.96 -14.70 -37.22
CA ILE A 41 -10.44 -15.00 -35.88
C ILE A 41 -11.54 -14.92 -34.81
N GLN A 42 -12.42 -13.94 -34.92
CA GLN A 42 -13.53 -13.83 -33.97
C GLN A 42 -14.52 -15.00 -34.07
N GLU A 43 -14.78 -15.49 -35.26
CA GLU A 43 -15.60 -16.70 -35.45
C GLU A 43 -14.93 -17.95 -34.91
N ALA A 44 -13.63 -18.11 -35.16
CA ALA A 44 -12.86 -19.23 -34.61
C ALA A 44 -12.85 -19.23 -33.06
N ARG A 45 -12.77 -18.06 -32.43
CA ARG A 45 -12.86 -17.92 -30.97
C ARG A 45 -14.25 -18.27 -30.41
N ARG A 46 -15.32 -17.95 -31.14
CA ARG A 46 -16.70 -18.31 -30.75
C ARG A 46 -16.96 -19.81 -30.83
N ASN A 47 -16.32 -20.50 -31.76
CA ASN A 47 -16.52 -21.91 -32.02
C ASN A 47 -15.58 -22.83 -31.23
N GLN A 48 -14.70 -22.27 -30.36
CA GLN A 48 -13.92 -23.06 -29.42
C GLN A 48 -14.85 -23.59 -28.31
N PRO A 49 -14.82 -24.88 -27.97
CA PRO A 49 -15.60 -25.42 -26.88
C PRO A 49 -15.18 -24.74 -25.57
N GLN A 50 -16.13 -24.09 -24.91
CA GLN A 50 -15.93 -23.52 -23.58
C GLN A 50 -15.66 -24.67 -22.61
N SER A 51 -14.56 -24.61 -21.91
CA SER A 51 -14.30 -25.51 -20.79
C SER A 51 -15.42 -25.36 -19.77
N PRO A 52 -15.96 -26.46 -19.22
CA PRO A 52 -17.13 -26.39 -18.34
C PRO A 52 -16.80 -25.60 -17.08
N SER A 53 -17.56 -24.53 -16.86
CA SER A 53 -17.62 -23.82 -15.59
C SER A 53 -18.26 -24.75 -14.55
N LEU A 54 -17.53 -25.10 -13.53
CA LEU A 54 -18.04 -25.81 -12.36
C LEU A 54 -19.01 -24.89 -11.59
N ASN A 55 -20.29 -25.06 -11.86
CA ASN A 55 -21.38 -24.64 -10.97
C ASN A 55 -21.47 -25.65 -9.83
N GLN A 56 -21.08 -25.23 -8.65
CA GLN A 56 -21.39 -25.97 -7.43
C GLN A 56 -22.77 -25.59 -6.94
N SER A 57 -23.66 -26.58 -7.00
CA SER A 57 -24.94 -26.61 -6.30
C SER A 57 -24.73 -26.67 -4.79
N GLN A 58 -25.53 -25.89 -4.09
CA GLN A 58 -25.64 -25.85 -2.63
C GLN A 58 -26.19 -27.17 -2.07
N GLU A 59 -25.50 -27.73 -1.08
CA GLU A 59 -26.14 -28.52 -0.05
C GLU A 59 -25.71 -28.03 1.34
N LYS A 60 -26.76 -27.76 2.13
CA LYS A 60 -26.67 -27.36 3.54
C LYS A 60 -26.34 -28.58 4.39
N HIS A 61 -25.29 -28.54 5.17
CA HIS A 61 -25.24 -29.24 6.46
C HIS A 61 -24.61 -28.37 7.54
N SER A 62 -25.41 -28.21 8.58
CA SER A 62 -25.01 -27.67 9.88
C SER A 62 -24.04 -28.60 10.57
N VAL A 63 -23.00 -28.10 11.25
CA VAL A 63 -22.60 -28.49 12.61
C VAL A 63 -21.28 -27.84 13.06
N LYS A 64 -21.38 -27.20 14.22
CA LYS A 64 -20.41 -26.99 15.32
C LYS A 64 -19.10 -26.24 15.12
N ASN A 65 -19.04 -25.18 15.91
CA ASN A 65 -17.88 -24.43 16.39
C ASN A 65 -16.75 -25.33 16.91
N THR A 66 -15.58 -25.15 16.34
CA THR A 66 -14.31 -25.19 17.07
C THR A 66 -13.40 -24.16 16.42
N SER A 67 -12.87 -23.29 17.27
CA SER A 67 -11.91 -22.26 16.96
C SER A 67 -10.57 -22.86 16.52
N GLU A 68 -10.23 -22.76 15.25
CA GLU A 68 -8.85 -22.90 14.78
C GLU A 68 -8.51 -21.73 13.89
N THR A 69 -7.48 -21.01 14.31
CA THR A 69 -6.83 -19.91 13.59
C THR A 69 -6.28 -20.45 12.27
N SER A 70 -6.89 -19.99 11.17
CA SER A 70 -6.38 -20.27 9.83
C SER A 70 -5.06 -19.55 9.60
N ALA A 71 -4.01 -20.34 9.45
CA ALA A 71 -2.74 -19.89 8.92
C ALA A 71 -2.94 -19.32 7.51
N ASN A 72 -2.34 -18.17 7.23
CA ASN A 72 -2.34 -17.54 5.92
C ASN A 72 -1.75 -18.51 4.89
N ASP A 73 -2.52 -18.81 3.85
CA ASP A 73 -2.06 -19.49 2.64
C ASP A 73 -1.08 -18.60 1.87
N TYR A 74 0.19 -18.66 2.21
CA TYR A 74 1.26 -18.23 1.32
C TYR A 74 1.37 -19.29 0.21
N LYS A 75 0.87 -19.00 -0.96
CA LYS A 75 1.16 -19.78 -2.16
C LYS A 75 2.59 -19.44 -2.61
N GLU A 76 3.56 -20.25 -2.21
CA GLU A 76 4.84 -20.27 -2.89
C GLU A 76 4.62 -20.64 -4.35
N GLU A 77 5.19 -19.83 -5.28
CA GLU A 77 5.14 -20.18 -6.70
C GLU A 77 5.99 -21.41 -6.94
N PRO A 78 5.43 -22.48 -7.53
CA PRO A 78 6.18 -23.70 -7.79
C PRO A 78 7.29 -23.43 -8.82
N PHE A 79 8.47 -23.97 -8.58
CA PHE A 79 9.56 -23.88 -9.53
C PHE A 79 9.87 -25.23 -10.22
N PHE A 80 10.42 -25.14 -11.41
CA PHE A 80 10.64 -26.28 -12.28
C PHE A 80 12.13 -26.50 -12.47
N LEU A 81 12.59 -27.74 -12.25
CA LEU A 81 13.96 -28.15 -12.51
C LEU A 81 14.00 -29.43 -13.35
N SER A 82 15.05 -29.58 -14.16
CA SER A 82 15.21 -30.76 -15.01
C SER A 82 15.38 -32.02 -14.18
N ALA A 83 14.52 -33.00 -14.43
CA ALA A 83 14.60 -34.33 -13.84
C ALA A 83 15.50 -35.27 -14.63
N TYR A 84 16.14 -34.85 -15.73
CA TYR A 84 16.96 -35.67 -16.55
C TYR A 84 18.42 -35.63 -16.12
N CYS A 85 19.02 -36.80 -15.95
CA CYS A 85 20.46 -36.97 -15.72
C CYS A 85 21.17 -37.26 -17.04
N LYS A 86 22.04 -36.36 -17.51
CA LYS A 86 22.79 -36.50 -18.77
C LYS A 86 23.84 -37.59 -18.67
N GLU A 87 24.39 -37.85 -17.49
CA GLU A 87 25.44 -38.85 -17.24
C GLU A 87 24.89 -40.26 -17.32
N THR A 88 23.79 -40.52 -16.66
CA THR A 88 23.13 -41.84 -16.62
C THR A 88 22.12 -42.03 -17.74
N LYS A 89 21.79 -40.96 -18.48
CA LYS A 89 20.76 -40.91 -19.52
C LYS A 89 19.38 -41.38 -19.02
N SER A 90 19.09 -41.13 -17.75
CA SER A 90 17.86 -41.58 -17.11
C SER A 90 17.13 -40.44 -16.40
N ILE A 91 15.84 -40.68 -16.12
CA ILE A 91 15.04 -39.79 -15.29
C ILE A 91 15.36 -40.07 -13.81
N LEU A 92 15.69 -39.05 -13.04
CA LEU A 92 15.97 -39.15 -11.63
C LEU A 92 14.69 -39.45 -10.83
N SER A 93 14.81 -40.26 -9.77
CA SER A 93 13.78 -40.32 -8.74
C SER A 93 13.69 -38.97 -8.04
N ILE A 94 12.59 -38.69 -7.34
CA ILE A 94 12.43 -37.43 -6.62
C ILE A 94 13.49 -37.26 -5.51
N GLU A 95 13.92 -38.35 -4.91
CA GLU A 95 14.97 -38.37 -3.87
C GLU A 95 16.33 -38.03 -4.48
N ASP A 96 16.71 -38.67 -5.59
CA ASP A 96 17.96 -38.38 -6.30
C ASP A 96 17.95 -36.99 -6.93
N PHE A 97 16.81 -36.53 -7.34
CA PHE A 97 16.60 -35.16 -7.81
C PHE A 97 16.88 -34.16 -6.68
N CYS A 98 16.29 -34.35 -5.50
CA CYS A 98 16.55 -33.51 -4.33
C CYS A 98 18.02 -33.50 -3.94
N LYS A 99 18.69 -34.63 -3.95
CA LYS A 99 20.15 -34.73 -3.72
C LYS A 99 20.95 -33.96 -4.77
N LYS A 100 20.62 -34.11 -6.05
CA LYS A 100 21.35 -33.44 -7.16
C LYS A 100 21.30 -31.92 -7.03
N TYR A 101 20.17 -31.38 -6.61
CA TYR A 101 19.96 -29.93 -6.48
C TYR A 101 20.14 -29.42 -5.07
N ASN A 102 20.70 -30.23 -4.17
CA ASN A 102 20.93 -29.90 -2.76
C ASN A 102 19.67 -29.40 -2.04
N GLN A 103 18.56 -30.07 -2.30
CA GLN A 103 17.26 -29.72 -1.72
C GLN A 103 16.89 -30.72 -0.63
N PRO A 104 16.38 -30.27 0.53
CA PRO A 104 16.00 -31.17 1.62
C PRO A 104 14.70 -31.91 1.26
N PHE A 105 14.80 -33.20 1.00
CA PHE A 105 13.66 -34.06 0.64
C PHE A 105 12.56 -34.05 1.71
N GLU A 106 12.94 -33.99 2.99
CA GLU A 106 12.05 -33.94 4.15
C GLU A 106 11.17 -32.69 4.18
N ASN A 107 11.59 -31.61 3.51
CA ASN A 107 10.86 -30.36 3.44
C ASN A 107 9.94 -30.27 2.22
N LEU A 108 9.90 -31.33 1.40
CA LEU A 108 9.04 -31.34 0.22
C LEU A 108 7.56 -31.39 0.63
N SER A 109 6.81 -30.36 0.22
CA SER A 109 5.36 -30.28 0.46
C SER A 109 4.57 -31.03 -0.61
N SER A 110 4.92 -30.81 -1.86
CA SER A 110 4.33 -31.52 -3.00
C SER A 110 5.28 -31.57 -4.20
N HIS A 111 5.13 -32.56 -5.07
CA HIS A 111 5.84 -32.61 -6.33
C HIS A 111 4.94 -33.18 -7.43
N LYS A 112 5.20 -32.75 -8.66
CA LYS A 112 4.54 -33.28 -9.86
C LYS A 112 5.57 -33.49 -10.95
N PHE A 113 5.64 -34.73 -11.43
CA PHE A 113 6.47 -35.05 -12.61
C PHE A 113 5.80 -34.57 -13.88
N LEU A 114 6.56 -33.85 -14.72
CA LEU A 114 6.15 -33.36 -16.03
C LEU A 114 7.04 -33.97 -17.09
N PRO A 115 6.54 -34.92 -17.91
CA PRO A 115 7.35 -35.63 -18.89
C PRO A 115 7.95 -34.73 -19.98
N TYR A 116 7.27 -33.63 -20.28
CA TYR A 116 7.67 -32.67 -21.30
C TYR A 116 7.47 -31.24 -20.85
N HIS A 117 8.47 -30.69 -20.16
CA HIS A 117 8.51 -29.29 -19.83
C HIS A 117 9.72 -28.65 -20.50
N TYR A 118 9.53 -27.70 -21.42
CA TYR A 118 10.60 -27.10 -22.24
C TYR A 118 11.55 -28.09 -22.89
N LYS A 119 11.01 -29.21 -23.45
CA LYS A 119 11.72 -30.28 -24.15
C LYS A 119 12.46 -31.27 -23.24
N GLU A 120 12.44 -31.16 -21.95
CA GLU A 120 13.05 -32.09 -20.99
C GLU A 120 12.06 -32.52 -19.92
N PRO A 121 12.17 -33.76 -19.38
CA PRO A 121 11.44 -34.17 -18.18
C PRO A 121 11.85 -33.28 -17.01
N SER A 122 10.86 -32.82 -16.26
CA SER A 122 11.09 -31.89 -15.13
C SER A 122 10.21 -32.24 -13.95
N TYR A 123 10.62 -31.85 -12.76
CA TYR A 123 9.76 -31.83 -11.59
C TYR A 123 9.28 -30.39 -11.30
N ASN A 124 8.00 -30.26 -11.06
CA ASN A 124 7.41 -29.11 -10.41
C ASN A 124 7.38 -29.42 -8.90
N ILE A 125 8.10 -28.66 -8.10
CA ILE A 125 8.27 -28.92 -6.69
C ILE A 125 7.85 -27.72 -5.84
N VAL A 126 7.27 -28.02 -4.69
CA VAL A 126 6.89 -27.03 -3.69
C VAL A 126 7.43 -27.51 -2.35
N PHE A 127 8.21 -26.68 -1.69
CA PHE A 127 8.70 -26.96 -0.34
C PHE A 127 7.77 -26.41 0.73
N LYS A 128 7.78 -27.01 1.91
CA LYS A 128 7.21 -26.36 3.10
C LYS A 128 8.04 -25.12 3.37
N PRO A 129 7.42 -23.98 3.69
CA PRO A 129 8.18 -22.81 4.11
C PRO A 129 9.07 -23.25 5.28
N GLN A 130 10.38 -23.19 5.11
CA GLN A 130 11.27 -23.20 6.25
C GLN A 130 10.99 -21.89 6.97
N LEU A 131 10.34 -21.97 8.12
CA LEU A 131 10.53 -20.96 9.14
C LEU A 131 12.03 -21.01 9.40
N ALA A 132 12.75 -20.05 8.82
CA ALA A 132 14.12 -19.80 9.21
C ALA A 132 14.06 -19.40 10.67
N ILE A 133 14.17 -20.37 11.55
CA ILE A 133 14.59 -20.15 12.92
C ILE A 133 16.06 -19.77 12.76
N ASN A 134 16.30 -18.50 12.41
CA ASN A 134 17.58 -17.90 12.67
C ASN A 134 17.71 -17.90 14.19
N GLU A 135 18.55 -18.77 14.72
CA GLU A 135 18.99 -18.80 16.13
C GLU A 135 19.78 -17.54 16.53
N GLN A 136 19.54 -16.42 15.89
CA GLN A 136 20.03 -15.07 16.21
C GLN A 136 18.92 -14.02 16.15
N LEU A 137 17.70 -14.40 16.51
CA LEU A 137 16.81 -13.44 17.12
C LEU A 137 17.34 -13.25 18.55
N GLU A 138 18.29 -12.33 18.74
CA GLU A 138 18.37 -11.63 20.01
C GLU A 138 16.92 -11.30 20.37
N ASP A 139 16.47 -11.71 21.54
CA ASP A 139 15.09 -11.54 21.98
C ASP A 139 14.66 -10.09 21.71
N PHE A 140 13.84 -9.89 20.68
CA PHE A 140 13.30 -8.59 20.35
C PHE A 140 12.38 -8.17 21.49
N ASN A 141 12.98 -7.48 22.47
CA ASN A 141 12.28 -7.07 23.68
C ASN A 141 11.46 -5.82 23.41
N PHE A 142 10.22 -6.04 23.01
CA PHE A 142 9.26 -4.99 22.72
C PHE A 142 9.08 -4.03 23.90
N ASP A 143 9.21 -4.52 25.13
CA ASP A 143 9.09 -3.67 26.33
C ASP A 143 10.30 -2.74 26.48
N GLU A 144 11.52 -3.16 26.15
CA GLU A 144 12.69 -2.27 26.14
C GLU A 144 12.58 -1.16 25.12
N ILE A 145 12.07 -1.47 23.93
CA ILE A 145 11.83 -0.47 22.88
C ILE A 145 10.78 0.54 23.36
N ILE A 146 9.68 0.08 23.93
CA ILE A 146 8.66 0.95 24.47
C ILE A 146 9.24 1.83 25.60
N GLN A 147 10.01 1.25 26.53
CA GLN A 147 10.64 1.98 27.63
C GLN A 147 11.64 3.04 27.14
N LYS A 148 12.40 2.77 26.08
CA LYS A 148 13.31 3.73 25.45
C LYS A 148 12.60 5.01 25.02
N TYR A 149 11.33 4.91 24.59
CA TYR A 149 10.54 6.04 24.09
C TYR A 149 9.58 6.64 25.13
N ILE A 150 9.34 5.97 26.27
CA ILE A 150 8.61 6.55 27.39
C ILE A 150 9.51 7.57 28.09
N LYS A 151 9.51 8.80 27.61
CA LYS A 151 10.17 9.91 28.29
C LYS A 151 9.31 10.34 29.49
N PRO A 152 9.89 10.56 30.68
CA PRO A 152 9.18 11.23 31.75
C PRO A 152 8.96 12.67 31.35
N LEU A 153 7.81 12.94 30.71
CA LEU A 153 7.36 14.30 30.49
C LEU A 153 6.92 14.85 31.82
N SER A 154 7.53 15.97 32.23
CA SER A 154 6.94 16.82 33.26
C SER A 154 5.67 17.44 32.70
N TYR A 155 4.60 16.66 32.71
CA TYR A 155 3.28 17.09 32.33
C TYR A 155 2.72 17.92 33.49
N ASN A 156 2.67 19.22 33.30
CA ASN A 156 1.88 20.06 34.19
C ASN A 156 0.40 19.65 34.03
N LYS A 157 -0.07 18.87 34.98
CA LYS A 157 -1.49 18.54 35.13
C LYS A 157 -2.27 19.80 35.54
N SER A 158 -2.40 20.77 34.67
CA SER A 158 -3.57 21.63 34.69
C SER A 158 -4.69 20.79 34.06
N ILE A 159 -5.31 19.96 34.90
CA ILE A 159 -6.54 19.27 34.56
C ILE A 159 -7.59 20.37 34.45
N HIS A 160 -7.74 20.96 33.27
CA HIS A 160 -9.03 21.46 32.90
C HIS A 160 -9.91 20.21 32.77
N GLN A 161 -10.87 20.06 33.68
CA GLN A 161 -11.97 19.12 33.49
C GLN A 161 -12.55 19.49 32.11
N ILE A 162 -12.26 18.63 31.12
CA ILE A 162 -12.82 18.81 29.79
C ILE A 162 -14.30 18.55 29.97
N ASP A 163 -15.08 19.61 29.93
CA ASP A 163 -16.53 19.51 29.84
C ASP A 163 -16.84 18.71 28.58
N ASN A 164 -17.38 17.52 28.76
CA ASN A 164 -17.74 16.65 27.64
C ASN A 164 -18.75 17.29 26.67
N SER A 165 -19.40 18.39 27.09
CA SER A 165 -20.24 19.22 26.21
C SER A 165 -19.43 20.00 25.17
N LEU A 166 -18.12 20.21 25.37
CA LEU A 166 -17.22 20.89 24.42
C LEU A 166 -16.65 19.95 23.33
N ILE A 167 -16.93 18.65 23.39
CA ILE A 167 -16.47 17.66 22.36
C ILE A 167 -17.06 17.93 20.95
N TYR A 168 -18.07 18.77 20.87
CA TYR A 168 -18.62 19.28 19.61
C TYR A 168 -18.11 20.70 19.30
N THR A 169 -16.80 20.93 19.41
CA THR A 169 -16.25 22.18 18.88
C THR A 169 -16.53 22.21 17.38
N LYS A 170 -17.23 23.24 16.93
CA LYS A 170 -17.49 23.47 15.50
C LYS A 170 -16.21 23.75 14.74
N ASP A 171 -15.14 24.04 15.46
CA ASP A 171 -13.84 24.44 14.92
C ASP A 171 -12.78 23.38 15.24
N PHE A 172 -12.02 22.99 14.23
CA PHE A 172 -10.92 22.04 14.36
C PHE A 172 -9.90 22.27 13.25
N ASP A 173 -8.67 21.83 13.51
CA ASP A 173 -7.61 21.79 12.51
C ASP A 173 -7.37 20.37 12.02
N THR A 174 -6.84 20.22 10.80
CA THR A 174 -6.32 18.97 10.30
C THR A 174 -4.87 19.12 9.84
N LEU A 175 -4.08 18.08 10.06
CA LEU A 175 -2.77 17.87 9.47
C LEU A 175 -2.83 16.60 8.64
N THR A 176 -2.59 16.69 7.33
CA THR A 176 -2.55 15.52 6.46
C THR A 176 -1.13 15.29 5.96
N ILE A 177 -0.59 14.11 6.27
CA ILE A 177 0.70 13.59 5.82
C ILE A 177 0.50 12.26 5.08
N THR A 178 1.39 11.94 4.16
CA THR A 178 1.35 10.68 3.40
C THR A 178 2.71 10.40 2.77
N ASP A 179 2.92 9.16 2.34
CA ASP A 179 4.04 8.76 1.50
C ASP A 179 5.39 9.20 2.11
N VAL A 180 5.64 8.79 3.36
CA VAL A 180 6.88 9.11 4.07
C VAL A 180 8.03 8.23 3.61
N HIS A 181 7.75 6.98 3.19
CA HIS A 181 8.71 6.03 2.63
C HIS A 181 10.01 5.92 3.43
N ILE A 182 9.90 5.69 4.73
CA ILE A 182 11.07 5.53 5.60
C ILE A 182 11.83 4.28 5.18
N GLY A 183 13.14 4.42 5.03
CA GLY A 183 14.04 3.38 4.54
C GLY A 183 14.27 3.40 3.03
N MET A 184 13.56 4.25 2.26
CA MET A 184 13.78 4.38 0.82
C MET A 184 15.20 4.87 0.52
N ASP A 185 15.92 4.17 -0.34
CA ASP A 185 17.12 4.68 -0.97
C ASP A 185 16.73 5.50 -2.21
N SER A 186 16.77 6.80 -2.08
CA SER A 186 16.38 7.73 -3.15
C SER A 186 17.41 7.87 -4.27
N ASP A 187 18.61 7.31 -4.10
CA ASP A 187 19.73 7.39 -5.05
C ASP A 187 20.48 6.06 -5.24
N ALA A 188 19.78 4.95 -5.12
CA ALA A 188 20.37 3.60 -5.19
C ALA A 188 21.22 3.33 -6.43
N ASP A 189 20.92 3.99 -7.55
CA ASP A 189 21.61 3.75 -8.82
C ASP A 189 22.82 4.68 -9.03
N ASN A 190 23.10 5.64 -8.14
CA ASN A 190 24.08 6.71 -8.31
C ASN A 190 23.99 7.45 -9.68
N ASN A 191 22.84 7.37 -10.31
CA ASN A 191 22.54 7.88 -11.66
C ASN A 191 21.45 8.94 -11.66
N THR A 192 21.06 9.45 -10.49
CA THR A 192 20.00 10.45 -10.44
C THR A 192 20.51 11.80 -10.86
N MET A 193 19.76 12.44 -11.73
CA MET A 193 19.97 13.84 -12.12
C MET A 193 19.70 14.80 -10.94
N TYR A 194 19.10 14.30 -9.87
CA TYR A 194 18.73 15.07 -8.68
C TYR A 194 19.19 14.32 -7.44
N VAL A 195 20.16 14.86 -6.74
CA VAL A 195 20.61 14.34 -5.44
C VAL A 195 19.57 14.74 -4.40
N ASN A 196 18.81 13.76 -3.92
CA ASN A 196 17.90 13.93 -2.81
C ASN A 196 18.28 12.88 -1.76
N GLU A 197 18.91 13.30 -0.71
CA GLU A 197 19.16 12.42 0.42
C GLU A 197 17.85 12.16 1.16
N TRP A 198 17.56 10.88 1.44
CA TRP A 198 16.47 10.48 2.30
C TRP A 198 16.97 9.48 3.33
N ASN A 199 17.28 9.98 4.50
CA ASN A 199 17.82 9.24 5.62
C ASN A 199 17.13 9.67 6.91
N ARG A 200 17.50 9.06 8.05
CA ARG A 200 16.89 9.38 9.35
C ARG A 200 17.03 10.85 9.74
N GLU A 201 18.13 11.53 9.39
CA GLU A 201 18.33 12.93 9.70
C GLU A 201 17.37 13.83 8.93
N GLU A 202 17.24 13.62 7.61
CA GLU A 202 16.31 14.37 6.76
C GLU A 202 14.85 14.08 7.11
N LEU A 203 14.53 12.84 7.51
CA LEU A 203 13.24 12.47 8.05
C LEU A 203 12.87 13.30 9.28
N LEU A 204 13.79 13.38 10.26
CA LEU A 204 13.54 14.11 11.52
C LEU A 204 13.52 15.62 11.31
N LYS A 205 14.30 16.17 10.38
CA LYS A 205 14.20 17.58 9.94
C LYS A 205 12.82 17.86 9.32
N SER A 206 12.31 16.92 8.51
CA SER A 206 10.98 17.03 7.94
C SER A 206 9.89 17.04 9.03
N ALA A 207 10.03 16.23 10.07
CA ALA A 207 9.15 16.28 11.23
C ALA A 207 9.17 17.64 11.94
N ASP A 208 10.35 18.24 12.11
CA ASP A 208 10.46 19.59 12.70
C ASP A 208 9.73 20.64 11.86
N ILE A 209 9.83 20.57 10.55
CA ILE A 209 9.10 21.49 9.65
C ILE A 209 7.61 21.27 9.77
N VAL A 210 7.13 20.00 9.80
CA VAL A 210 5.72 19.68 10.02
C VAL A 210 5.22 20.29 11.32
N ILE A 211 5.93 20.08 12.42
CA ILE A 211 5.57 20.63 13.74
C ILE A 211 5.49 22.15 13.70
N GLN A 212 6.56 22.81 13.24
CA GLN A 212 6.66 24.27 13.24
C GLN A 212 5.56 24.93 12.42
N GLN A 213 5.30 24.41 11.22
CA GLN A 213 4.26 24.95 10.36
C GLN A 213 2.86 24.66 10.90
N THR A 214 2.61 23.46 11.43
CA THR A 214 1.32 23.12 12.03
C THR A 214 1.00 24.03 13.22
N LEU A 215 1.97 24.30 14.09
CA LEU A 215 1.79 25.24 15.21
C LEU A 215 1.59 26.67 14.74
N LYS A 216 2.31 27.09 13.69
CA LYS A 216 2.12 28.43 13.11
C LYS A 216 0.74 28.64 12.51
N GLU A 217 0.17 27.59 11.96
CA GLU A 217 -1.15 27.61 11.31
C GLU A 217 -2.29 27.20 12.23
N GLN A 218 -2.00 26.98 13.51
CA GLN A 218 -3.00 26.58 14.50
C GLN A 218 -4.10 27.64 14.63
N GLU A 219 -5.34 27.21 14.43
CA GLU A 219 -6.55 28.06 14.53
C GLU A 219 -7.58 27.50 15.52
N SER A 220 -7.40 26.23 15.97
CA SER A 220 -8.27 25.51 16.89
C SER A 220 -7.47 24.83 17.99
N SER A 221 -8.17 24.40 19.06
CA SER A 221 -7.58 23.56 20.10
C SER A 221 -7.73 22.05 19.83
N VAL A 222 -8.38 21.66 18.74
CA VAL A 222 -8.59 20.26 18.34
C VAL A 222 -7.89 20.00 17.01
N LEU A 223 -7.06 18.95 16.96
CA LEU A 223 -6.32 18.56 15.79
C LEU A 223 -6.67 17.13 15.35
N TYR A 224 -6.96 16.94 14.07
CA TYR A 224 -7.01 15.65 13.43
C TYR A 224 -5.77 15.46 12.54
N VAL A 225 -4.97 14.43 12.82
CA VAL A 225 -3.80 14.07 12.02
C VAL A 225 -4.17 12.87 11.17
N ASP A 226 -4.21 13.05 9.86
CA ASP A 226 -4.44 11.98 8.90
C ASP A 226 -3.10 11.53 8.30
N ASP A 227 -2.63 10.35 8.66
CA ASP A 227 -1.53 9.65 8.01
C ASP A 227 -2.14 8.69 6.98
N LEU A 228 -2.03 9.05 5.70
CA LEU A 228 -2.71 8.32 4.63
C LEU A 228 -1.96 7.07 4.13
N GLY A 229 -0.88 6.67 4.79
CA GLY A 229 -0.16 5.43 4.50
C GLY A 229 1.17 5.65 3.78
N ASP A 230 1.77 4.54 3.35
CA ASP A 230 3.15 4.45 2.86
C ASP A 230 4.15 5.12 3.83
N LEU A 231 3.98 4.82 5.13
CA LEU A 231 4.87 5.28 6.19
C LEU A 231 6.28 4.72 6.00
N LEU A 232 6.39 3.42 5.69
CA LEU A 232 7.63 2.71 5.39
C LEU A 232 7.70 2.42 3.88
N ASP A 233 8.91 2.37 3.33
CA ASP A 233 9.08 2.08 1.90
C ASP A 233 8.82 0.60 1.55
N GLY A 234 8.91 -0.28 2.51
CA GLY A 234 8.65 -1.71 2.33
C GLY A 234 9.13 -2.54 3.51
N MET A 235 9.30 -3.82 3.28
CA MET A 235 9.89 -4.78 4.20
C MET A 235 10.82 -5.71 3.42
N ASP A 236 12.01 -6.01 3.96
CA ASP A 236 13.01 -6.88 3.33
C ASP A 236 13.38 -6.46 1.89
N GLY A 237 13.46 -5.17 1.62
CA GLY A 237 13.78 -4.65 0.29
C GLY A 237 12.66 -4.82 -0.74
N GLN A 238 11.42 -5.01 -0.31
CA GLN A 238 10.27 -5.22 -1.20
C GLN A 238 9.00 -4.53 -0.72
N THR A 239 8.13 -4.18 -1.66
CA THR A 239 6.77 -3.77 -1.31
C THR A 239 6.01 -4.95 -0.70
N THR A 240 5.25 -4.72 0.37
CA THR A 240 4.44 -5.77 1.01
C THR A 240 3.27 -6.24 0.12
N ARG A 241 2.85 -5.40 -0.83
CA ARG A 241 1.87 -5.78 -1.84
C ARG A 241 2.53 -5.84 -3.22
N GLY A 242 2.56 -7.02 -3.81
CA GLY A 242 3.12 -7.26 -5.13
C GLY A 242 4.60 -7.65 -5.16
N GLY A 243 5.34 -7.55 -4.02
CA GLY A 243 6.72 -8.03 -3.93
C GLY A 243 7.69 -7.32 -4.89
N HIS A 244 7.45 -6.03 -5.19
CA HIS A 244 8.36 -5.27 -6.03
C HIS A 244 9.63 -4.94 -5.26
N ALA A 245 10.80 -5.28 -5.82
CA ALA A 245 12.09 -4.93 -5.23
C ALA A 245 12.23 -3.42 -5.08
N LEU A 246 12.64 -2.99 -3.90
CA LEU A 246 12.86 -1.59 -3.55
C LEU A 246 14.26 -1.45 -2.94
N PRO A 247 15.10 -0.58 -3.47
CA PRO A 247 16.35 -0.22 -2.80
C PRO A 247 16.05 0.45 -1.46
N GLN A 248 16.63 -0.08 -0.39
CA GLN A 248 16.49 0.45 0.96
C GLN A 248 17.85 0.78 1.55
N ASN A 249 17.93 1.87 2.30
CA ASN A 249 19.12 2.34 2.99
C ASN A 249 19.10 2.12 4.51
N MET A 250 18.08 1.42 5.00
CA MET A 250 17.89 1.05 6.41
C MET A 250 17.45 -0.41 6.49
N THR A 251 17.84 -1.11 7.54
CA THR A 251 17.28 -2.42 7.91
C THR A 251 15.83 -2.27 8.38
N ASN A 252 15.11 -3.39 8.52
CA ASN A 252 13.74 -3.34 9.02
C ASN A 252 13.67 -2.77 10.44
N GLU A 253 14.63 -3.10 11.30
CA GLU A 253 14.72 -2.59 12.67
C GLU A 253 14.98 -1.08 12.69
N GLU A 254 15.91 -0.61 11.87
CA GLU A 254 16.17 0.82 11.72
C GLU A 254 14.96 1.56 11.15
N CYS A 255 14.24 0.98 10.20
CA CYS A 255 12.99 1.51 9.66
C CYS A 255 11.91 1.61 10.75
N PHE A 256 11.75 0.57 11.56
CA PHE A 256 10.80 0.56 12.68
C PHE A 256 11.11 1.68 13.68
N ASP A 257 12.37 1.77 14.13
CA ASP A 257 12.84 2.77 15.07
C ASP A 257 12.65 4.19 14.52
N ALA A 258 13.07 4.43 13.29
CA ALA A 258 12.96 5.74 12.65
C ALA A 258 11.49 6.17 12.46
N ALA A 259 10.61 5.24 12.09
CA ALA A 259 9.20 5.52 11.89
C ALA A 259 8.49 5.83 13.23
N LEU A 260 8.79 5.06 14.25
CA LEU A 260 8.25 5.31 15.60
C LEU A 260 8.75 6.64 16.15
N GLU A 261 10.04 6.94 15.98
CA GLU A 261 10.63 8.23 16.37
C GLU A 261 9.99 9.41 15.62
N PHE A 262 9.80 9.31 14.32
CA PHE A 262 9.14 10.31 13.49
C PHE A 262 7.74 10.64 14.00
N LYS A 263 6.91 9.63 14.23
CA LYS A 263 5.54 9.81 14.71
C LYS A 263 5.48 10.36 16.12
N LEU A 264 6.33 9.87 17.01
CA LEU A 264 6.41 10.36 18.39
C LEU A 264 6.94 11.80 18.44
N LYS A 265 7.91 12.16 17.59
CA LYS A 265 8.41 13.52 17.50
C LYS A 265 7.29 14.49 17.11
N ILE A 266 6.48 14.15 16.11
CA ILE A 266 5.31 14.95 15.73
C ILE A 266 4.33 15.07 16.90
N LEU A 267 3.98 13.95 17.53
CA LEU A 267 3.06 13.96 18.67
C LEU A 267 3.58 14.83 19.81
N TYR A 268 4.82 14.64 20.24
CA TYR A 268 5.42 15.41 21.33
C TYR A 268 5.53 16.92 21.01
N GLY A 269 5.81 17.25 19.75
CA GLY A 269 5.87 18.63 19.28
C GLY A 269 4.51 19.34 19.31
N LEU A 270 3.42 18.61 19.11
CA LEU A 270 2.08 19.18 18.99
C LEU A 270 1.23 19.08 20.27
N VAL A 271 1.45 18.06 21.11
CA VAL A 271 0.55 17.69 22.19
C VAL A 271 0.33 18.77 23.23
N ASN A 272 1.28 19.67 23.48
CA ASN A 272 1.14 20.73 24.45
C ASN A 272 0.29 21.92 23.96
N ASN A 273 0.10 22.03 22.65
CA ASN A 273 -0.58 23.17 22.03
C ASN A 273 -2.05 22.89 21.68
N TYR A 274 -2.45 21.62 21.68
CA TYR A 274 -3.81 21.22 21.41
C TYR A 274 -4.46 20.59 22.65
N ASP A 275 -5.73 20.79 22.84
CA ASP A 275 -6.50 20.15 23.92
C ASP A 275 -6.81 18.69 23.59
N ARG A 276 -7.04 18.41 22.32
CA ARG A 276 -7.33 17.07 21.78
C ARG A 276 -6.61 16.84 20.46
N ILE A 277 -6.01 15.66 20.31
CA ILE A 277 -5.39 15.20 19.05
C ILE A 277 -5.95 13.82 18.70
N TYR A 278 -6.42 13.69 17.46
CA TYR A 278 -6.87 12.45 16.89
C TYR A 278 -5.92 12.04 15.74
N PHE A 279 -5.32 10.86 15.83
CA PHE A 279 -4.54 10.28 14.73
C PHE A 279 -5.38 9.25 14.01
N ASN A 280 -5.54 9.40 12.70
CA ASN A 280 -6.14 8.44 11.78
C ASN A 280 -5.04 7.89 10.89
N ASN A 281 -4.56 6.68 11.15
CA ASN A 281 -3.49 6.06 10.38
C ASN A 281 -4.09 5.05 9.39
N MET A 282 -3.82 5.22 8.09
CA MET A 282 -4.13 4.23 7.08
C MET A 282 -3.06 3.14 7.11
N CYS A 283 -3.46 1.91 7.49
CA CYS A 283 -2.56 0.77 7.65
C CYS A 283 -2.84 -0.33 6.62
N ASN A 284 -3.36 0.03 5.46
CA ASN A 284 -3.58 -0.86 4.33
C ASN A 284 -3.12 -0.19 3.05
N ASP A 285 -1.84 0.10 2.99
CA ASP A 285 -1.12 0.62 1.85
C ASP A 285 -0.38 -0.50 1.09
N ASN A 286 0.32 -0.16 0.01
CA ASN A 286 1.02 -1.14 -0.81
C ASN A 286 2.51 -1.31 -0.46
N HIS A 287 3.12 -0.35 0.22
CA HIS A 287 4.52 -0.43 0.63
C HIS A 287 4.66 -1.04 2.02
N SER A 288 4.08 -0.42 3.03
CA SER A 288 4.29 -0.80 4.43
C SER A 288 3.48 -2.03 4.87
N GLY A 289 2.22 -2.12 4.43
CA GLY A 289 1.32 -3.22 4.76
C GLY A 289 1.25 -3.57 6.25
N ALA A 290 1.51 -4.84 6.59
CA ALA A 290 1.48 -5.31 7.98
C ALA A 290 2.60 -4.69 8.83
N PHE A 291 3.75 -4.39 8.24
CA PHE A 291 4.86 -3.77 8.97
C PHE A 291 4.49 -2.35 9.42
N GLY A 292 3.90 -1.55 8.54
CA GLY A 292 3.38 -0.23 8.91
C GLY A 292 2.29 -0.30 9.98
N TYR A 293 1.45 -1.35 9.96
CA TYR A 293 0.48 -1.58 11.03
C TYR A 293 1.15 -1.83 12.38
N PHE A 294 2.22 -2.59 12.46
CA PHE A 294 2.94 -2.83 13.71
C PHE A 294 3.56 -1.56 14.28
N VAL A 295 4.18 -0.72 13.45
CA VAL A 295 4.67 0.60 13.87
C VAL A 295 3.54 1.44 14.43
N ASN A 296 2.41 1.51 13.74
CA ASN A 296 1.26 2.30 14.16
C ASN A 296 0.59 1.77 15.45
N GLU A 297 0.62 0.45 15.70
CA GLU A 297 0.16 -0.13 16.97
C GLU A 297 1.12 0.20 18.13
N ALA A 298 2.44 0.17 17.90
CA ALA A 298 3.42 0.59 18.89
C ALA A 298 3.25 2.08 19.22
N PHE A 299 3.13 2.93 18.22
CA PHE A 299 2.84 4.35 18.38
C PHE A 299 1.55 4.58 19.20
N LYS A 300 0.47 3.88 18.85
CA LYS A 300 -0.81 3.94 19.56
C LYS A 300 -0.67 3.62 21.03
N LYS A 301 0.00 2.51 21.37
CA LYS A 301 0.20 2.08 22.77
C LYS A 301 0.99 3.12 23.56
N ILE A 302 2.05 3.69 23.00
CA ILE A 302 2.84 4.72 23.65
C ILE A 302 2.00 5.99 23.86
N ALA A 303 1.28 6.42 22.83
CA ALA A 303 0.41 7.61 22.90
C ALA A 303 -0.71 7.45 23.95
N GLU A 304 -1.35 6.28 24.00
CA GLU A 304 -2.42 5.98 24.97
C GLU A 304 -1.90 5.89 26.41
N ILE A 305 -0.68 5.37 26.63
CA ILE A 305 -0.07 5.32 27.97
C ILE A 305 0.27 6.74 28.45
N GLN A 306 0.88 7.56 27.58
CA GLN A 306 1.40 8.87 27.98
C GLN A 306 0.34 9.97 28.00
N PHE A 307 -0.65 9.91 27.10
CA PHE A 307 -1.60 10.98 26.85
C PHE A 307 -3.06 10.51 26.82
N LYS A 308 -3.40 9.56 27.67
CA LYS A 308 -4.66 8.81 27.73
C LYS A 308 -5.92 9.62 27.43
N ASP A 309 -6.02 10.83 27.99
CA ASP A 309 -7.22 11.66 27.88
C ASP A 309 -7.10 12.74 26.79
N LYS A 310 -5.96 12.87 26.15
CA LYS A 310 -5.66 13.93 25.22
C LYS A 310 -5.46 13.46 23.79
N VAL A 311 -4.98 12.23 23.62
CA VAL A 311 -4.65 11.65 22.32
C VAL A 311 -5.46 10.40 22.07
N THR A 312 -6.07 10.32 20.91
CA THR A 312 -6.75 9.12 20.41
C THR A 312 -6.11 8.68 19.12
N VAL A 313 -5.74 7.41 19.02
CA VAL A 313 -5.14 6.85 17.81
C VAL A 313 -6.01 5.75 17.23
N ILE A 314 -6.36 5.88 15.96
CA ILE A 314 -7.18 4.90 15.21
C ILE A 314 -6.38 4.37 14.05
N ASN A 315 -6.09 3.05 14.06
CA ASN A 315 -5.38 2.36 13.01
C ASN A 315 -6.36 1.67 12.07
N HIS A 316 -6.54 2.23 10.89
CA HIS A 316 -7.48 1.78 9.88
C HIS A 316 -6.88 0.68 9.01
N ARG A 317 -7.40 -0.55 9.13
CA ARG A 317 -6.94 -1.72 8.37
C ARG A 317 -7.71 -1.98 7.08
N LYS A 318 -8.79 -1.24 6.83
CA LYS A 318 -9.53 -1.31 5.58
C LYS A 318 -8.90 -0.41 4.54
N PHE A 319 -9.05 -0.74 3.28
CA PHE A 319 -8.57 0.06 2.15
C PHE A 319 -9.13 1.48 2.14
N ILE A 320 -10.40 1.64 2.46
CA ILE A 320 -11.11 2.90 2.55
C ILE A 320 -11.86 2.96 3.89
N ASN A 321 -11.80 4.10 4.55
CA ASN A 321 -12.48 4.37 5.80
C ASN A 321 -13.07 5.77 5.78
N HIS A 322 -13.91 6.08 6.76
CA HIS A 322 -14.41 7.42 6.95
C HIS A 322 -14.61 7.73 8.42
N TYR A 323 -14.56 9.00 8.76
CA TYR A 323 -14.89 9.51 10.08
C TYR A 323 -15.61 10.86 9.95
N TYR A 324 -16.30 11.25 11.00
CA TYR A 324 -17.07 12.50 11.04
C TYR A 324 -16.49 13.45 12.07
N VAL A 325 -16.47 14.72 11.71
CA VAL A 325 -16.29 15.83 12.65
C VAL A 325 -17.49 16.76 12.49
N GLY A 326 -18.44 16.67 13.40
CA GLY A 326 -19.75 17.28 13.23
C GLY A 326 -20.45 16.75 11.97
N ARG A 327 -20.77 17.65 11.04
CA ARG A 327 -21.40 17.29 9.76
C ARG A 327 -20.43 17.29 8.56
N ILE A 328 -19.14 17.26 8.84
CA ILE A 328 -18.12 17.06 7.83
C ILE A 328 -17.68 15.59 7.86
N CYS A 329 -17.69 14.92 6.74
CA CYS A 329 -17.20 13.55 6.59
C CYS A 329 -15.87 13.54 5.83
N PHE A 330 -14.84 13.00 6.45
CA PHE A 330 -13.59 12.69 5.79
C PHE A 330 -13.59 11.22 5.39
N VAL A 331 -13.46 10.98 4.09
CA VAL A 331 -13.27 9.63 3.53
C VAL A 331 -11.80 9.49 3.20
N ILE A 332 -11.10 8.59 3.88
CA ILE A 332 -9.66 8.45 3.81
C ILE A 332 -9.25 7.13 3.15
N SER A 333 -8.23 7.17 2.32
CA SER A 333 -7.63 6.03 1.64
C SER A 333 -6.16 6.34 1.35
N HIS A 334 -5.29 5.32 1.34
CA HIS A 334 -3.95 5.55 0.78
C HIS A 334 -4.03 5.82 -0.72
N GLY A 335 -4.80 5.05 -1.45
CA GLY A 335 -5.06 5.31 -2.88
C GLY A 335 -4.89 4.09 -3.76
N LYS A 336 -3.71 3.45 -3.76
CA LYS A 336 -3.48 2.30 -4.62
C LYS A 336 -4.27 1.07 -4.16
N ASP A 337 -5.21 0.68 -5.00
CA ASP A 337 -5.98 -0.54 -4.83
C ASP A 337 -6.30 -1.18 -6.18
N ASP A 338 -5.85 -2.42 -6.36
CA ASP A 338 -6.03 -3.16 -7.62
C ASP A 338 -7.43 -3.76 -7.76
N LYS A 339 -8.18 -3.87 -6.68
CA LYS A 339 -9.45 -4.60 -6.65
C LYS A 339 -10.68 -3.70 -6.63
N SER A 340 -10.71 -2.72 -5.73
CA SER A 340 -11.91 -1.94 -5.45
C SER A 340 -11.98 -0.65 -6.25
N LEU A 341 -11.17 0.34 -5.91
CA LEU A 341 -11.21 1.65 -6.56
C LEU A 341 -10.32 1.72 -7.81
N LYS A 342 -9.21 1.00 -7.82
CA LYS A 342 -8.25 0.94 -8.95
C LYS A 342 -7.74 2.33 -9.36
N PHE A 343 -7.46 3.18 -8.38
CA PHE A 343 -7.00 4.53 -8.66
C PHE A 343 -5.69 4.58 -9.46
N GLY A 344 -4.80 3.63 -9.26
CA GLY A 344 -3.48 3.67 -9.86
C GLY A 344 -2.68 4.90 -9.43
N PHE A 345 -1.60 5.19 -10.13
CA PHE A 345 -0.66 6.28 -9.78
C PHE A 345 -1.09 7.67 -10.24
N LYS A 346 -2.27 7.84 -10.82
CA LYS A 346 -2.71 9.15 -11.29
C LYS A 346 -3.33 9.94 -10.15
N PRO A 347 -2.94 11.20 -9.95
CA PRO A 347 -3.60 12.06 -8.97
C PRO A 347 -5.00 12.46 -9.43
N VAL A 348 -5.24 12.48 -10.74
CA VAL A 348 -6.49 12.93 -11.34
C VAL A 348 -7.59 11.89 -11.15
N LEU A 349 -8.73 12.34 -10.64
CA LEU A 349 -9.93 11.53 -10.51
C LEU A 349 -10.59 11.34 -11.90
N ASP A 350 -10.75 10.09 -12.31
CA ASP A 350 -11.55 9.78 -13.51
C ASP A 350 -13.01 9.49 -13.13
N PHE A 351 -13.87 9.46 -14.13
CA PHE A 351 -15.30 9.22 -13.93
C PHE A 351 -15.58 7.91 -13.17
N LYS A 352 -14.84 6.85 -13.45
CA LYS A 352 -15.02 5.55 -12.77
C LYS A 352 -14.59 5.59 -11.31
N GLY A 353 -13.55 6.32 -11.00
CA GLY A 353 -13.11 6.57 -9.63
C GLY A 353 -14.16 7.37 -8.86
N ALA A 354 -14.68 8.43 -9.47
CA ALA A 354 -15.74 9.26 -8.89
C ALA A 354 -17.00 8.44 -8.59
N GLU A 355 -17.47 7.63 -9.56
CA GLU A 355 -18.63 6.73 -9.38
C GLU A 355 -18.45 5.75 -8.21
N LYS A 356 -17.24 5.20 -8.02
CA LYS A 356 -16.97 4.27 -6.93
C LYS A 356 -16.91 4.94 -5.57
N ILE A 357 -16.34 6.14 -5.49
CA ILE A 357 -16.36 6.95 -4.26
C ILE A 357 -17.81 7.27 -3.91
N ASP A 358 -18.59 7.72 -4.87
CA ASP A 358 -20.00 8.02 -4.71
C ASP A 358 -20.79 6.80 -4.22
N GLN A 359 -20.55 5.62 -4.83
CA GLN A 359 -21.16 4.38 -4.40
C GLN A 359 -20.80 4.01 -2.95
N TYR A 360 -19.53 4.18 -2.56
CA TYR A 360 -19.10 3.99 -1.17
C TYR A 360 -19.85 4.92 -0.22
N CYS A 361 -19.93 6.20 -0.55
CA CYS A 361 -20.62 7.20 0.26
C CYS A 361 -22.12 6.91 0.41
N LYS A 362 -22.78 6.50 -0.67
CA LYS A 362 -24.20 6.10 -0.66
C LYS A 362 -24.44 4.85 0.17
N GLN A 363 -23.63 3.82 0.00
CA GLN A 363 -23.77 2.54 0.75
C GLN A 363 -23.53 2.72 2.25
N ASN A 364 -22.69 3.65 2.66
CA ASN A 364 -22.42 3.93 4.06
C ASN A 364 -23.31 5.06 4.63
N GLY A 365 -24.25 5.58 3.85
CA GLY A 365 -25.18 6.63 4.29
C GLY A 365 -24.49 7.97 4.59
N ILE A 366 -23.30 8.21 4.03
CA ILE A 366 -22.47 9.38 4.34
C ILE A 366 -23.21 10.68 4.01
N TYR A 367 -23.82 10.78 2.85
CA TYR A 367 -24.54 11.98 2.42
C TYR A 367 -25.76 12.36 3.27
N LYS A 368 -26.32 11.40 4.02
CA LYS A 368 -27.41 11.67 4.96
C LYS A 368 -26.92 12.36 6.25
N ASN A 369 -25.66 12.07 6.61
CA ASN A 369 -25.07 12.42 7.88
C ASN A 369 -24.08 13.58 7.80
N SER A 370 -23.78 14.08 6.59
CA SER A 370 -22.80 15.14 6.35
C SER A 370 -23.34 16.22 5.41
N ASP A 371 -22.87 17.44 5.61
CA ASP A 371 -23.10 18.58 4.72
C ASP A 371 -21.91 18.80 3.77
N LEU A 372 -20.75 18.26 4.13
CA LEU A 372 -19.53 18.30 3.34
C LEU A 372 -18.84 16.94 3.40
N VAL A 373 -18.45 16.41 2.26
CA VAL A 373 -17.66 15.18 2.13
C VAL A 373 -16.34 15.51 1.46
N ILE A 374 -15.23 15.13 2.09
CA ILE A 374 -13.89 15.31 1.56
C ILE A 374 -13.23 13.94 1.46
N PHE A 375 -12.90 13.53 0.23
CA PHE A 375 -12.12 12.33 -0.02
C PHE A 375 -10.63 12.67 -0.03
N LYS A 376 -9.86 12.04 0.86
CA LYS A 376 -8.41 12.23 1.03
C LYS A 376 -7.63 11.03 0.54
N LYS A 377 -6.60 11.26 -0.29
CA LYS A 377 -5.76 10.23 -0.90
C LYS A 377 -4.29 10.64 -0.94
N GLY A 378 -3.38 9.64 -0.79
CA GLY A 378 -1.94 9.71 -1.05
C GLY A 378 -1.52 9.04 -2.36
N ASP A 379 -0.46 8.23 -2.34
CA ASP A 379 0.09 7.30 -3.36
C ASP A 379 0.69 7.94 -4.62
N SER A 380 0.19 9.04 -5.09
CA SER A 380 0.68 9.66 -6.34
C SER A 380 1.76 10.72 -6.16
N HIS A 381 2.14 11.03 -4.93
CA HIS A 381 3.16 12.01 -4.56
C HIS A 381 2.95 13.42 -5.16
N GLN A 382 1.74 13.74 -5.58
CA GLN A 382 1.40 15.02 -6.23
C GLN A 382 0.22 15.66 -5.54
N ALA A 383 0.30 16.98 -5.32
CA ALA A 383 -0.82 17.75 -4.79
C ALA A 383 -1.84 18.02 -5.90
N LEU A 384 -3.09 17.62 -5.68
CA LEU A 384 -4.22 17.95 -6.52
C LEU A 384 -5.48 18.09 -5.67
N PHE A 385 -6.15 19.22 -5.76
CA PHE A 385 -7.36 19.51 -5.03
C PHE A 385 -8.49 19.76 -6.02
N ASP A 386 -9.36 18.81 -6.16
CA ASP A 386 -10.47 18.81 -7.12
C ASP A 386 -11.79 19.02 -6.38
N MET A 387 -12.42 20.14 -6.66
CA MET A 387 -13.71 20.54 -6.10
C MET A 387 -14.77 20.66 -7.22
N CYS A 388 -14.51 20.12 -8.42
CA CYS A 388 -15.36 20.32 -9.57
C CYS A 388 -15.74 19.03 -10.33
N THR A 389 -15.03 17.91 -10.12
CA THR A 389 -15.35 16.65 -10.82
C THR A 389 -16.61 15.99 -10.26
N SER A 390 -16.91 16.19 -8.97
CA SER A 390 -18.14 15.68 -8.33
C SER A 390 -18.87 16.83 -7.64
N ASP A 391 -20.21 16.83 -7.76
CA ASP A 391 -21.08 17.74 -7.02
C ASP A 391 -21.28 17.30 -5.55
N ASP A 392 -21.02 16.04 -5.24
CA ASP A 392 -21.36 15.42 -3.95
C ASP A 392 -20.18 15.35 -2.98
N PHE A 393 -18.93 15.43 -3.46
CA PHE A 393 -17.74 15.38 -2.63
C PHE A 393 -16.54 16.10 -3.25
N TYR A 394 -15.63 16.59 -2.42
CA TYR A 394 -14.30 17.07 -2.84
C TYR A 394 -13.31 15.94 -2.86
N TYR A 395 -12.42 15.92 -3.85
CA TYR A 395 -11.37 14.92 -3.98
C TYR A 395 -10.00 15.58 -3.86
N PHE A 396 -9.26 15.19 -2.82
CA PHE A 396 -7.95 15.73 -2.51
C PHE A 396 -6.89 14.64 -2.55
N ASN A 397 -5.86 14.86 -3.34
CA ASN A 397 -4.67 14.07 -3.41
C ASN A 397 -3.50 14.87 -2.83
N TYR A 398 -2.82 14.32 -1.84
CA TYR A 398 -1.85 15.03 -1.04
C TYR A 398 -0.42 14.79 -1.52
N PRO A 399 0.50 15.79 -1.33
CA PRO A 399 1.91 15.64 -1.66
C PRO A 399 2.60 14.69 -0.68
N ALA A 400 3.64 13.99 -1.14
CA ALA A 400 4.46 13.12 -0.31
C ALA A 400 5.37 13.91 0.64
N ILE A 401 5.65 13.36 1.82
CA ILE A 401 6.71 13.86 2.71
C ILE A 401 8.08 13.50 2.16
N SER A 402 8.22 12.29 1.61
CA SER A 402 9.48 11.81 1.03
C SER A 402 9.85 12.53 -0.27
N PRO A 403 11.12 12.57 -0.66
CA PRO A 403 11.51 12.90 -2.02
C PRO A 403 11.01 11.86 -3.01
N SER A 404 11.02 12.19 -4.29
CA SER A 404 10.66 11.24 -5.33
C SER A 404 11.73 10.16 -5.49
N SER A 405 11.34 8.89 -5.49
CA SER A 405 12.22 7.78 -5.82
C SER A 405 12.67 7.85 -7.29
N ASN A 406 13.72 7.09 -7.65
CA ASN A 406 14.16 6.97 -9.05
C ASN A 406 13.05 6.46 -9.96
N TRP A 407 12.23 5.54 -9.47
CA TRP A 407 11.11 5.02 -10.23
C TRP A 407 10.07 6.12 -10.55
N ILE A 408 9.74 6.97 -9.59
CA ILE A 408 8.83 8.11 -9.80
C ILE A 408 9.45 9.11 -10.78
N LYS A 409 10.73 9.44 -10.59
CA LYS A 409 11.45 10.38 -11.48
C LYS A 409 11.45 9.93 -12.94
N ASN A 410 11.57 8.63 -13.17
CA ASN A 410 11.65 8.05 -14.51
C ASN A 410 10.28 7.83 -15.18
N ASN A 411 9.20 7.72 -14.39
CA ASN A 411 7.90 7.34 -14.91
C ASN A 411 6.83 8.44 -14.80
N PHE A 412 7.05 9.43 -13.96
CA PHE A 412 6.04 10.47 -13.66
C PHE A 412 6.66 11.86 -13.59
N LYS A 413 5.78 12.86 -13.57
CA LYS A 413 6.16 14.22 -13.29
C LYS A 413 6.52 14.34 -11.80
N LEU A 414 7.65 14.99 -11.50
CA LEU A 414 8.10 15.23 -10.13
C LEU A 414 7.05 16.06 -9.38
N GLY A 415 6.57 15.52 -8.25
CA GLY A 415 5.82 16.26 -7.25
C GLY A 415 6.75 17.06 -6.34
N ARG A 416 6.24 18.14 -5.75
CA ARG A 416 6.92 18.79 -4.64
C ARG A 416 6.59 18.07 -3.35
N ARG A 417 7.61 17.80 -2.52
CA ARG A 417 7.45 17.28 -1.15
C ARG A 417 6.62 18.23 -0.33
N GLY A 418 5.79 17.71 0.57
CA GLY A 418 5.03 18.58 1.45
C GLY A 418 3.96 17.88 2.26
N PHE A 419 3.16 18.69 2.90
CA PHE A 419 2.01 18.30 3.71
C PHE A 419 0.97 19.42 3.68
N VAL A 420 -0.20 19.17 4.27
CA VAL A 420 -1.30 20.14 4.24
C VAL A 420 -1.88 20.32 5.64
N ASN A 421 -2.04 21.59 6.03
CA ASN A 421 -2.87 21.97 7.16
C ASN A 421 -4.19 22.54 6.66
N GLU A 422 -5.28 22.14 7.27
CA GLU A 422 -6.61 22.70 7.01
C GLU A 422 -7.22 23.14 8.35
N SER A 423 -7.92 24.26 8.35
CA SER A 423 -8.65 24.75 9.52
C SER A 423 -10.11 24.95 9.15
N PHE A 424 -10.99 24.33 9.91
CA PHE A 424 -12.43 24.36 9.73
C PHE A 424 -13.06 25.24 10.82
N LYS A 425 -13.70 26.35 10.43
CA LYS A 425 -14.40 27.25 11.32
C LYS A 425 -15.87 27.36 10.87
N GLY A 426 -16.69 26.46 11.37
CA GLY A 426 -18.06 26.32 10.91
C GLY A 426 -18.08 25.92 9.42
N LEU A 427 -18.62 26.78 8.55
CA LEU A 427 -18.62 26.54 7.09
C LEU A 427 -17.39 27.10 6.37
N LYS A 428 -16.47 27.76 7.07
CA LYS A 428 -15.24 28.30 6.49
C LYS A 428 -14.14 27.27 6.58
N ASN A 429 -13.49 27.01 5.46
CA ASN A 429 -12.35 26.11 5.37
C ASN A 429 -11.14 26.88 4.83
N TYR A 430 -10.02 26.77 5.53
CA TYR A 430 -8.75 27.34 5.12
C TYR A 430 -7.77 26.19 4.89
N MET A 431 -7.20 26.12 3.71
CA MET A 431 -6.20 25.10 3.33
C MET A 431 -4.86 25.76 3.05
N LYS A 432 -3.80 25.22 3.64
CA LYS A 432 -2.42 25.67 3.43
C LYS A 432 -1.52 24.48 3.06
N ILE A 433 -0.93 24.56 1.89
CA ILE A 433 0.01 23.56 1.39
C ILE A 433 1.41 24.03 1.76
N HIS A 434 2.13 23.22 2.54
CA HIS A 434 3.51 23.47 2.92
C HIS A 434 4.44 22.58 2.10
N PHE A 435 5.36 23.21 1.35
CA PHE A 435 6.37 22.49 0.61
C PHE A 435 7.67 22.42 1.42
N ILE A 436 8.21 21.19 1.52
CA ILE A 436 9.50 20.91 2.14
C ILE A 436 10.56 21.04 1.04
N LYS A 437 11.65 21.77 1.34
CA LYS A 437 12.78 21.95 0.42
C LYS A 437 13.72 20.77 0.46
#